data_4bc488bade5a1f233bab2109dc833db6
#
_entry.id   4bc488bade5a1f233bab2109dc833db6
#
_cell.length_a   1.000
_cell.length_b   1.000
_cell.length_c   1.000
_cell.angle_alpha   90.00
_cell.angle_beta   90.00
_cell.angle_gamma   90.00
#
_symmetry.space_group_name_H-M   'P 1'
#
loop_
_entity.id
_entity.type
_entity.pdbx_description
1 polymer ?
#
loop_
_entity_poly.entity_id
_entity_poly.type
_entity_poly.pdbx_seq_one_letter_code
_entity_poly.pdbx_strand_id
1 'polypeptide(L)'
;IALFDLTNFYFEGRKAGSHKARFGRSKEKRSDCKLLVLALCINREGFIRYSSILEGNASDPKSLPDMIDKLAEKSPATNEKTLVVIDAGISTEDNLQRIKEKGYNYLCVSRTRLKDYTLSPDHRTVTVRDARKQAITLREVQTVPEEDYYLEITSPSKAMTEASMNRQWKERFEQEMEKINESIAKKGGTKRYEKVVERVGRAMERYPSIARHYQISYLRNEDKPAEMRQVNWDIKEITAMDMNTGVYFLRTNVRTFGEQTTWEYYNDT
;
A
#
# COMPACT_ATOMS: atom_id res chain seq x y z
N ILE A 1 7.38 -10.53 20.74
CA ILE A 1 6.79 -9.89 19.56
C ILE A 1 6.05 -8.64 20.01
N ALA A 2 6.16 -7.56 19.26
CA ALA A 2 5.44 -6.30 19.42
C ALA A 2 4.75 -5.96 18.09
N LEU A 3 3.42 -5.99 18.07
CA LEU A 3 2.61 -5.72 16.89
C LEU A 3 2.16 -4.27 16.96
N PHE A 4 2.54 -3.45 15.97
CA PHE A 4 2.23 -2.02 15.93
C PHE A 4 1.38 -1.67 14.73
N ASP A 5 0.22 -1.06 14.97
CA ASP A 5 -0.68 -0.54 13.95
C ASP A 5 -1.30 0.80 14.36
N LEU A 6 -1.83 1.49 13.37
CA LEU A 6 -2.55 2.75 13.51
C LEU A 6 -4.01 2.58 13.08
N THR A 7 -4.91 3.10 13.86
CA THR A 7 -6.32 3.16 13.49
C THR A 7 -6.87 4.57 13.62
N ASN A 8 -7.86 4.91 12.79
CA ASN A 8 -8.48 6.23 12.77
C ASN A 8 -9.85 6.17 13.43
N PHE A 9 -10.16 7.20 14.24
CA PHE A 9 -11.50 7.49 14.73
C PHE A 9 -11.97 8.81 14.16
N TYR A 10 -13.15 8.86 13.58
CA TYR A 10 -13.75 10.10 13.14
C TYR A 10 -14.84 10.58 14.12
N PHE A 11 -15.08 11.87 14.13
CA PHE A 11 -16.13 12.46 14.94
C PHE A 11 -17.27 12.96 14.07
N GLU A 12 -18.47 12.59 14.42
CA GLU A 12 -19.65 13.30 13.94
C GLU A 12 -19.82 14.60 14.74
N GLY A 13 -19.76 15.73 14.00
CA GLY A 13 -19.86 17.07 14.58
C GLY A 13 -18.56 17.88 14.55
N ARG A 14 -18.66 19.16 14.95
CA ARG A 14 -17.62 20.17 14.69
C ARG A 14 -16.33 19.99 15.49
N LYS A 15 -16.40 19.45 16.71
CA LYS A 15 -15.23 19.26 17.62
C LYS A 15 -14.26 20.46 17.65
N ALA A 16 -14.80 21.70 17.72
CA ALA A 16 -14.01 22.93 17.61
C ALA A 16 -12.97 23.10 18.73
N GLY A 17 -13.28 22.60 19.93
CA GLY A 17 -12.39 22.70 21.10
C GLY A 17 -11.31 21.62 21.22
N SER A 18 -11.20 20.68 20.27
CA SER A 18 -10.17 19.65 20.33
C SER A 18 -8.91 20.07 19.57
N HIS A 19 -7.76 20.11 20.26
CA HIS A 19 -6.47 20.41 19.66
C HIS A 19 -5.94 19.25 18.79
N LYS A 20 -6.33 18.01 19.08
CA LYS A 20 -5.88 16.82 18.35
C LYS A 20 -6.79 16.43 17.19
N ALA A 21 -8.09 16.80 17.24
CA ALA A 21 -9.02 16.48 16.16
C ALA A 21 -8.74 17.36 14.93
N ARG A 22 -8.20 16.72 13.86
CA ARG A 22 -7.80 17.35 12.61
C ARG A 22 -8.47 16.65 11.43
N PHE A 23 -8.62 17.37 10.31
CA PHE A 23 -8.92 16.72 9.03
C PHE A 23 -7.67 15.99 8.57
N GLY A 24 -7.86 14.75 8.13
CA GLY A 24 -6.78 13.87 7.71
C GLY A 24 -7.27 12.78 6.76
N ARG A 25 -6.41 11.82 6.46
CA ARG A 25 -6.76 10.69 5.60
C ARG A 25 -7.51 9.64 6.39
N SER A 26 -8.83 9.56 6.19
CA SER A 26 -9.67 8.51 6.79
C SER A 26 -9.56 7.19 6.02
N LYS A 27 -9.48 6.07 6.74
CA LYS A 27 -9.61 4.72 6.15
C LYS A 27 -10.99 4.54 5.49
N GLU A 28 -12.03 5.16 6.02
CA GLU A 28 -13.42 5.17 5.50
C GLU A 28 -13.65 6.24 4.40
N LYS A 29 -12.57 6.92 3.96
CA LYS A 29 -12.62 7.99 2.94
C LYS A 29 -13.56 9.16 3.28
N ARG A 30 -13.76 9.43 4.57
CA ARG A 30 -14.51 10.58 5.08
C ARG A 30 -13.62 11.82 5.09
N SER A 31 -13.96 12.81 4.26
CA SER A 31 -13.27 14.11 4.21
C SER A 31 -14.04 15.22 4.95
N ASP A 32 -15.25 14.94 5.37
CA ASP A 32 -16.18 15.85 6.03
C ASP A 32 -16.03 15.88 7.56
N CYS A 33 -15.30 14.92 8.13
CA CYS A 33 -15.14 14.76 9.57
C CYS A 33 -13.69 14.95 10.03
N LYS A 34 -13.54 15.48 11.25
CA LYS A 34 -12.24 15.50 11.93
C LYS A 34 -11.94 14.11 12.50
N LEU A 35 -10.67 13.77 12.52
CA LEU A 35 -10.14 12.47 12.93
C LEU A 35 -9.27 12.59 14.17
N LEU A 36 -9.07 11.46 14.85
CA LEU A 36 -7.95 11.15 15.72
C LEU A 36 -7.28 9.88 15.21
N VAL A 37 -6.00 9.74 15.44
CA VAL A 37 -5.26 8.51 15.18
C VAL A 37 -4.89 7.86 16.49
N LEU A 38 -5.25 6.60 16.69
CA LEU A 38 -4.77 5.76 17.78
C LEU A 38 -3.58 4.95 17.28
N ALA A 39 -2.43 5.17 17.87
CA ALA A 39 -1.26 4.30 17.74
C ALA A 39 -1.33 3.24 18.84
N LEU A 40 -1.30 1.97 18.47
CA LEU A 40 -1.41 0.85 19.38
C LEU A 40 -0.28 -0.14 19.13
N CYS A 41 0.37 -0.56 20.21
CA CYS A 41 1.30 -1.68 20.19
C CYS A 41 0.81 -2.74 21.18
N ILE A 42 0.65 -3.97 20.70
CA ILE A 42 0.23 -5.11 21.52
C ILE A 42 1.31 -6.21 21.46
N ASN A 43 1.32 -7.09 22.44
CA ASN A 43 2.10 -8.32 22.35
C ASN A 43 1.29 -9.43 21.64
N ARG A 44 1.89 -10.61 21.46
CA ARG A 44 1.26 -11.74 20.78
C ARG A 44 -0.01 -12.23 21.48
N GLU A 45 -0.10 -12.06 22.79
CA GLU A 45 -1.27 -12.43 23.59
C GLU A 45 -2.38 -11.36 23.56
N GLY A 46 -2.18 -10.24 22.83
CA GLY A 46 -3.15 -9.15 22.71
C GLY A 46 -3.09 -8.10 23.82
N PHE A 47 -2.11 -8.16 24.75
CA PHE A 47 -1.97 -7.15 25.81
C PHE A 47 -1.31 -5.88 25.26
N ILE A 48 -1.86 -4.73 25.62
CA ILE A 48 -1.35 -3.42 25.23
C ILE A 48 -0.01 -3.16 25.91
N ARG A 49 1.03 -2.94 25.09
CA ARG A 49 2.37 -2.53 25.53
C ARG A 49 2.57 -1.02 25.42
N TYR A 50 1.92 -0.41 24.43
CA TYR A 50 1.95 1.03 24.19
C TYR A 50 0.66 1.46 23.53
N SER A 51 0.20 2.66 23.90
CA SER A 51 -0.88 3.35 23.19
C SER A 51 -0.63 4.86 23.22
N SER A 52 -1.00 5.53 22.14
CA SER A 52 -0.95 7.00 22.06
C SER A 52 -2.03 7.53 21.14
N ILE A 53 -2.64 8.66 21.54
CA ILE A 53 -3.60 9.38 20.70
C ILE A 53 -2.86 10.50 20.00
N LEU A 54 -2.79 10.42 18.68
CA LEU A 54 -2.12 11.35 17.80
C LEU A 54 -3.13 12.30 17.14
N GLU A 55 -2.64 13.36 16.52
CA GLU A 55 -3.48 14.27 15.72
C GLU A 55 -4.06 13.53 14.51
N GLY A 56 -5.28 13.91 14.07
CA GLY A 56 -5.98 13.25 12.98
C GLY A 56 -5.28 13.33 11.61
N ASN A 57 -4.32 14.26 11.45
CA ASN A 57 -3.46 14.41 10.28
C ASN A 57 -2.06 13.80 10.47
N ALA A 58 -1.82 13.05 11.56
CA ALA A 58 -0.56 12.36 11.76
C ALA A 58 -0.28 11.38 10.61
N SER A 59 0.96 11.37 10.13
CA SER A 59 1.39 10.43 9.11
C SER A 59 1.92 9.15 9.74
N ASP A 60 1.58 8.01 9.15
CA ASP A 60 1.94 6.69 9.65
C ASP A 60 3.45 6.54 9.95
N PRO A 61 4.38 6.93 9.06
CA PRO A 61 5.80 6.78 9.35
C PRO A 61 6.32 7.59 10.54
N LYS A 62 5.70 8.73 10.85
CA LYS A 62 6.16 9.62 11.94
C LYS A 62 5.74 9.14 13.33
N SER A 63 4.85 8.18 13.43
CA SER A 63 4.35 7.67 14.71
C SER A 63 5.25 6.61 15.35
N LEU A 64 6.01 5.88 14.53
CA LEU A 64 6.85 4.77 14.97
C LEU A 64 8.00 5.18 15.91
N PRO A 65 8.76 6.27 15.63
CA PRO A 65 9.89 6.67 16.46
C PRO A 65 9.56 6.84 17.95
N ASP A 66 8.46 7.54 18.25
CA ASP A 66 8.01 7.74 19.64
C ASP A 66 7.62 6.42 20.32
N MET A 67 6.98 5.51 19.58
CA MET A 67 6.63 4.17 20.08
C MET A 67 7.88 3.36 20.41
N ILE A 68 8.87 3.31 19.51
CA ILE A 68 10.10 2.56 19.69
C ILE A 68 10.88 3.08 20.90
N ASP A 69 11.00 4.40 21.06
CA ASP A 69 11.68 5.01 22.21
C ASP A 69 11.00 4.64 23.54
N LYS A 70 9.67 4.72 23.60
CA LYS A 70 8.90 4.37 24.79
C LYS A 70 8.87 2.87 25.09
N LEU A 71 8.94 2.01 24.08
CA LEU A 71 9.11 0.57 24.30
C LEU A 71 10.49 0.28 24.89
N ALA A 72 11.54 0.95 24.40
CA ALA A 72 12.89 0.79 24.90
C ALA A 72 13.01 1.20 26.39
N GLU A 73 12.34 2.30 26.79
CA GLU A 73 12.31 2.75 28.19
C GLU A 73 11.62 1.75 29.14
N LYS A 74 10.61 1.04 28.65
CA LYS A 74 9.77 0.15 29.48
C LYS A 74 10.16 -1.33 29.41
N SER A 75 10.99 -1.72 28.43
CA SER A 75 11.39 -3.11 28.27
C SER A 75 12.58 -3.42 29.18
N PRO A 76 12.50 -4.40 30.08
CA PRO A 76 13.66 -4.88 30.79
C PRO A 76 14.70 -5.37 29.78
N ALA A 77 15.98 -5.20 30.09
CA ALA A 77 17.08 -5.73 29.28
C ALA A 77 16.98 -7.27 29.26
N THR A 78 16.31 -7.80 28.23
CA THR A 78 16.27 -9.24 27.97
C THR A 78 17.31 -9.59 26.93
N ASN A 79 17.90 -10.77 27.03
CA ASN A 79 18.87 -11.28 26.05
C ASN A 79 18.26 -11.51 24.65
N GLU A 80 16.95 -11.57 24.55
CA GLU A 80 16.23 -11.76 23.28
C GLU A 80 15.75 -10.42 22.72
N LYS A 81 16.16 -10.15 21.47
CA LYS A 81 15.73 -8.97 20.76
C LYS A 81 14.24 -9.08 20.42
N THR A 82 13.45 -8.13 20.87
CA THR A 82 12.02 -8.06 20.52
C THR A 82 11.85 -7.88 19.02
N LEU A 83 10.98 -8.69 18.41
CA LEU A 83 10.54 -8.56 17.01
C LEU A 83 9.39 -7.55 16.94
N VAL A 84 9.59 -6.47 16.21
CA VAL A 84 8.56 -5.44 15.92
C VAL A 84 7.93 -5.74 14.57
N VAL A 85 6.63 -6.02 14.57
CA VAL A 85 5.87 -6.27 13.34
C VAL A 85 5.08 -5.03 12.98
N ILE A 86 5.24 -4.55 11.74
CA ILE A 86 4.64 -3.31 11.24
C ILE A 86 4.09 -3.47 9.83
N ASP A 87 3.08 -2.65 9.50
CA ASP A 87 2.52 -2.61 8.14
C ASP A 87 3.44 -1.85 7.15
N ALA A 88 3.23 -2.10 5.86
CA ALA A 88 3.96 -1.46 4.76
C ALA A 88 3.91 0.08 4.82
N GLY A 89 2.82 0.67 5.30
CA GLY A 89 2.67 2.12 5.44
C GLY A 89 3.71 2.74 6.37
N ILE A 90 4.14 2.01 7.38
CA ILE A 90 5.05 2.44 8.45
C ILE A 90 6.51 2.07 8.13
N SER A 91 6.75 1.04 7.32
CA SER A 91 8.06 0.45 7.05
C SER A 91 8.93 1.28 6.07
N THR A 92 9.21 2.54 6.41
CA THR A 92 10.23 3.34 5.69
C THR A 92 11.63 2.89 6.06
N GLU A 93 12.61 3.12 5.18
CA GLU A 93 14.01 2.77 5.46
C GLU A 93 14.50 3.43 6.77
N ASP A 94 14.16 4.70 6.99
CA ASP A 94 14.51 5.43 8.23
C ASP A 94 13.92 4.74 9.47
N ASN A 95 12.68 4.26 9.39
CA ASN A 95 12.03 3.56 10.48
C ASN A 95 12.65 2.18 10.74
N LEU A 96 12.97 1.43 9.68
CA LEU A 96 13.64 0.14 9.80
C LEU A 96 15.05 0.29 10.39
N GLN A 97 15.76 1.31 9.94
CA GLN A 97 17.08 1.63 10.50
C GLN A 97 16.99 1.99 12.00
N ARG A 98 16.01 2.82 12.39
CA ARG A 98 15.81 3.18 13.80
C ARG A 98 15.46 1.97 14.68
N ILE A 99 14.66 1.02 14.17
CA ILE A 99 14.39 -0.24 14.89
C ILE A 99 15.69 -1.01 15.13
N LYS A 100 16.55 -1.14 14.11
CA LYS A 100 17.88 -1.81 14.22
C LYS A 100 18.79 -1.11 15.22
N GLU A 101 18.88 0.22 15.18
CA GLU A 101 19.71 1.04 16.07
C GLU A 101 19.31 0.92 17.55
N LYS A 102 18.01 0.74 17.82
CA LYS A 102 17.50 0.48 19.17
C LYS A 102 17.63 -0.98 19.61
N GLY A 103 18.29 -1.83 18.80
CA GLY A 103 18.55 -3.22 19.12
C GLY A 103 17.38 -4.15 18.93
N TYR A 104 16.32 -3.73 18.25
CA TYR A 104 15.15 -4.55 17.92
C TYR A 104 15.30 -5.26 16.57
N ASN A 105 14.53 -6.32 16.41
CA ASN A 105 14.31 -6.95 15.12
C ASN A 105 13.00 -6.40 14.52
N TYR A 106 12.83 -6.55 13.20
CA TYR A 106 11.58 -6.16 12.54
C TYR A 106 11.09 -7.22 11.57
N LEU A 107 9.78 -7.16 11.29
CA LEU A 107 9.10 -7.90 10.24
C LEU A 107 8.03 -6.97 9.64
N CYS A 108 8.03 -6.83 8.33
CA CYS A 108 7.08 -5.98 7.63
C CYS A 108 6.78 -6.49 6.21
N VAL A 109 5.70 -6.00 5.60
CA VAL A 109 5.54 -6.08 4.14
C VAL A 109 6.49 -5.07 3.50
N SER A 110 7.25 -5.50 2.50
CA SER A 110 8.08 -4.60 1.70
C SER A 110 7.21 -3.55 1.00
N ARG A 111 7.54 -2.26 1.17
CA ARG A 111 6.81 -1.15 0.52
C ARG A 111 6.96 -1.17 -0.98
N THR A 112 8.13 -1.54 -1.44
CA THR A 112 8.44 -1.65 -2.86
C THR A 112 8.38 -3.10 -3.29
N ARG A 113 7.74 -3.35 -4.42
CA ARG A 113 7.80 -4.66 -5.05
C ARG A 113 9.22 -4.88 -5.56
N LEU A 114 9.84 -5.97 -5.13
CA LEU A 114 11.16 -6.34 -5.64
C LEU A 114 11.04 -6.59 -7.14
N LYS A 115 11.98 -6.01 -7.91
CA LYS A 115 12.04 -6.20 -9.36
C LYS A 115 13.19 -7.13 -9.74
N ASP A 116 14.32 -6.96 -9.07
CA ASP A 116 15.55 -7.69 -9.34
C ASP A 116 15.86 -8.56 -8.12
N TYR A 117 15.43 -9.80 -8.17
CA TYR A 117 15.68 -10.81 -7.14
C TYR A 117 15.84 -12.19 -7.79
N THR A 118 16.53 -13.06 -7.09
CA THR A 118 16.65 -14.48 -7.44
C THR A 118 16.11 -15.33 -6.31
N LEU A 119 15.68 -16.54 -6.63
CA LEU A 119 15.39 -17.51 -5.57
C LEU A 119 16.68 -17.85 -4.85
N SER A 120 16.63 -17.98 -3.52
CA SER A 120 17.76 -18.46 -2.73
C SER A 120 18.22 -19.82 -3.26
N PRO A 121 19.52 -20.11 -3.37
CA PRO A 121 20.01 -21.42 -3.87
C PRO A 121 19.43 -22.60 -3.10
N ASP A 122 19.25 -22.43 -1.80
CA ASP A 122 18.71 -23.44 -0.88
C ASP A 122 17.21 -23.27 -0.62
N HIS A 123 16.51 -22.45 -1.44
CA HIS A 123 15.11 -22.20 -1.23
C HIS A 123 14.29 -23.48 -1.24
N ARG A 124 13.39 -23.57 -0.27
CA ARG A 124 12.32 -24.57 -0.28
C ARG A 124 11.02 -23.87 -0.59
N THR A 125 10.21 -24.47 -1.44
CA THR A 125 8.85 -24.00 -1.62
C THR A 125 8.02 -24.58 -0.47
N VAL A 126 7.66 -23.70 0.46
CA VAL A 126 6.81 -24.05 1.60
C VAL A 126 5.37 -23.68 1.26
N THR A 127 4.44 -24.59 1.50
CA THR A 127 3.01 -24.31 1.32
C THR A 127 2.33 -24.31 2.68
N VAL A 128 1.69 -23.20 3.01
CA VAL A 128 0.87 -23.01 4.21
C VAL A 128 -0.59 -22.78 3.81
N ARG A 129 -1.49 -22.82 4.79
CA ARG A 129 -2.91 -22.51 4.57
C ARG A 129 -3.32 -21.29 5.38
N ASP A 130 -4.01 -20.36 4.70
CA ASP A 130 -4.60 -19.21 5.36
C ASP A 130 -5.85 -19.59 6.19
N ALA A 131 -6.45 -18.60 6.87
CA ALA A 131 -7.68 -18.78 7.64
C ALA A 131 -8.87 -19.29 6.80
N ARG A 132 -8.83 -19.11 5.48
CA ARG A 132 -9.82 -19.62 4.51
C ARG A 132 -9.44 -20.98 3.93
N LYS A 133 -8.41 -21.63 4.48
CA LYS A 133 -7.85 -22.92 4.03
C LYS A 133 -7.28 -22.90 2.61
N GLN A 134 -7.02 -21.73 2.05
CA GLN A 134 -6.39 -21.60 0.73
C GLN A 134 -4.87 -21.79 0.85
N ALA A 135 -4.30 -22.47 -0.14
CA ALA A 135 -2.87 -22.70 -0.18
C ALA A 135 -2.13 -21.39 -0.52
N ILE A 136 -1.16 -21.04 0.29
CA ILE A 136 -0.25 -19.91 0.11
C ILE A 136 1.14 -20.48 -0.07
N THR A 137 1.85 -20.03 -1.09
CA THR A 137 3.21 -20.45 -1.38
C THR A 137 4.21 -19.44 -0.85
N LEU A 138 5.22 -19.91 -0.16
CA LEU A 138 6.30 -19.14 0.46
C LEU A 138 7.62 -19.55 -0.20
N ARG A 139 8.44 -18.60 -0.62
CA ARG A 139 9.76 -18.83 -1.19
C ARG A 139 10.75 -17.78 -0.71
N GLU A 140 11.89 -18.22 -0.20
CA GLU A 140 12.99 -17.31 0.12
C GLU A 140 13.59 -16.73 -1.16
N VAL A 141 13.82 -15.43 -1.16
CA VAL A 141 14.44 -14.72 -2.28
C VAL A 141 15.61 -13.87 -1.80
N GLN A 142 16.59 -13.71 -2.67
CA GLN A 142 17.78 -12.91 -2.42
C GLN A 142 17.78 -11.66 -3.30
N THR A 143 18.19 -10.55 -2.70
CA THR A 143 18.42 -9.27 -3.37
C THR A 143 19.90 -8.95 -3.41
N VAL A 144 20.31 -8.06 -4.30
CA VAL A 144 21.69 -7.55 -4.37
C VAL A 144 21.66 -6.04 -4.12
N PRO A 145 22.32 -5.50 -3.08
CA PRO A 145 23.04 -6.22 -2.02
C PRO A 145 22.12 -6.99 -1.05
N GLU A 146 22.64 -8.06 -0.46
CA GLU A 146 21.94 -8.91 0.48
C GLU A 146 22.01 -8.33 1.90
N GLU A 147 21.11 -7.39 2.21
CA GLU A 147 21.07 -6.74 3.52
C GLU A 147 20.07 -7.38 4.49
N ASP A 148 18.90 -7.75 3.99
CA ASP A 148 17.79 -8.28 4.78
C ASP A 148 17.30 -9.62 4.20
N TYR A 149 16.51 -10.34 5.00
CA TYR A 149 15.81 -11.54 4.55
C TYR A 149 14.50 -11.17 3.89
N TYR A 150 14.25 -11.71 2.71
CA TYR A 150 13.00 -11.52 1.98
C TYR A 150 12.30 -12.84 1.71
N LEU A 151 10.99 -12.84 1.95
CA LEU A 151 10.11 -13.97 1.69
C LEU A 151 9.06 -13.55 0.64
N GLU A 152 9.11 -14.17 -0.53
CA GLU A 152 8.08 -14.03 -1.55
C GLU A 152 6.86 -14.85 -1.14
N ILE A 153 5.70 -14.23 -1.16
CA ILE A 153 4.43 -14.85 -0.82
C ILE A 153 3.50 -14.77 -2.02
N THR A 154 2.99 -15.92 -2.45
CA THR A 154 1.98 -16.02 -3.51
C THR A 154 0.66 -16.46 -2.90
N SER A 155 -0.34 -15.58 -2.94
CA SER A 155 -1.68 -15.79 -2.38
C SER A 155 -2.76 -15.75 -3.48
N PRO A 156 -3.44 -16.86 -3.76
CA PRO A 156 -4.53 -16.89 -4.74
C PRO A 156 -5.69 -15.96 -4.39
N SER A 157 -6.06 -15.86 -3.10
CA SER A 157 -7.15 -14.97 -2.67
C SER A 157 -6.80 -13.50 -2.91
N LYS A 158 -5.55 -13.11 -2.65
CA LYS A 158 -5.06 -11.76 -2.93
C LYS A 158 -5.03 -11.51 -4.45
N ALA A 159 -4.62 -12.49 -5.24
CA ALA A 159 -4.63 -12.40 -6.70
C ALA A 159 -6.03 -12.13 -7.24
N MET A 160 -7.03 -12.87 -6.77
CA MET A 160 -8.42 -12.67 -7.17
C MET A 160 -8.96 -11.30 -6.77
N THR A 161 -8.61 -10.81 -5.57
CA THR A 161 -9.01 -9.49 -5.09
C THR A 161 -8.38 -8.39 -5.93
N GLU A 162 -7.07 -8.47 -6.19
CA GLU A 162 -6.34 -7.49 -7.00
C GLU A 162 -6.84 -7.50 -8.46
N ALA A 163 -7.08 -8.66 -9.06
CA ALA A 163 -7.64 -8.77 -10.40
C ALA A 163 -9.04 -8.16 -10.50
N SER A 164 -9.89 -8.38 -9.49
CA SER A 164 -11.22 -7.76 -9.43
C SER A 164 -11.14 -6.23 -9.31
N MET A 165 -10.24 -5.72 -8.46
CA MET A 165 -10.01 -4.28 -8.31
C MET A 165 -9.48 -3.66 -9.61
N ASN A 166 -8.50 -4.31 -10.26
CA ASN A 166 -7.95 -3.85 -11.53
C ASN A 166 -9.03 -3.76 -12.61
N ARG A 167 -9.91 -4.77 -12.69
CA ARG A 167 -11.04 -4.77 -13.62
C ARG A 167 -11.97 -3.59 -13.39
N GLN A 168 -12.38 -3.36 -12.14
CA GLN A 168 -13.25 -2.23 -11.79
C GLN A 168 -12.62 -0.87 -12.10
N TRP A 169 -11.32 -0.72 -11.83
CA TRP A 169 -10.61 0.53 -12.14
C TRP A 169 -10.44 0.73 -13.64
N LYS A 170 -10.20 -0.34 -14.39
CA LYS A 170 -10.17 -0.32 -15.85
C LYS A 170 -11.51 0.16 -16.41
N GLU A 171 -12.61 -0.47 -16.01
CA GLU A 171 -13.96 -0.08 -16.44
C GLU A 171 -14.27 1.39 -16.13
N ARG A 172 -13.93 1.86 -14.92
CA ARG A 172 -14.14 3.25 -14.53
C ARG A 172 -13.28 4.23 -15.33
N PHE A 173 -12.03 3.88 -15.61
CA PHE A 173 -11.14 4.70 -16.43
C PHE A 173 -11.67 4.80 -17.86
N GLU A 174 -12.03 3.69 -18.48
CA GLU A 174 -12.61 3.65 -19.84
C GLU A 174 -13.91 4.44 -19.93
N GLN A 175 -14.81 4.29 -18.96
CA GLN A 175 -16.04 5.10 -18.87
C GLN A 175 -15.76 6.60 -18.74
N GLU A 176 -14.72 7.02 -18.03
CA GLU A 176 -14.33 8.43 -17.97
C GLU A 176 -13.82 8.93 -19.33
N MET A 177 -13.06 8.11 -20.05
CA MET A 177 -12.59 8.43 -21.40
C MET A 177 -13.75 8.53 -22.39
N GLU A 178 -14.71 7.61 -22.32
CA GLU A 178 -15.94 7.65 -23.13
C GLU A 178 -16.74 8.93 -22.87
N LYS A 179 -16.96 9.33 -21.61
CA LYS A 179 -17.64 10.60 -21.27
C LYS A 179 -16.92 11.83 -21.81
N ILE A 180 -15.58 11.78 -21.92
CA ILE A 180 -14.81 12.86 -22.55
C ILE A 180 -15.15 12.92 -24.04
N ASN A 181 -15.15 11.80 -24.76
CA ASN A 181 -15.51 11.73 -26.17
C ASN A 181 -16.98 12.12 -26.44
N GLU A 182 -17.91 11.66 -25.60
CA GLU A 182 -19.32 12.10 -25.66
C GLU A 182 -19.43 13.63 -25.51
N SER A 183 -18.66 14.22 -24.58
CA SER A 183 -18.63 15.68 -24.41
C SER A 183 -18.05 16.40 -25.63
N ILE A 184 -17.07 15.83 -26.31
CA ILE A 184 -16.52 16.37 -27.57
C ILE A 184 -17.58 16.32 -28.68
N ALA A 185 -18.32 15.22 -28.80
CA ALA A 185 -19.36 15.04 -29.83
C ALA A 185 -20.60 15.93 -29.62
N LYS A 186 -20.94 16.23 -28.36
CA LYS A 186 -22.14 16.96 -27.99
C LYS A 186 -22.09 18.43 -28.42
N LYS A 187 -23.22 18.98 -28.94
CA LYS A 187 -23.39 20.43 -29.21
C LYS A 187 -23.27 21.21 -27.89
N GLY A 188 -22.34 22.19 -27.86
CA GLY A 188 -22.04 22.95 -26.62
C GLY A 188 -21.16 22.23 -25.62
N GLY A 189 -20.68 21.02 -25.91
CA GLY A 189 -19.73 20.30 -25.06
C GLY A 189 -18.29 20.82 -25.15
N THR A 190 -17.43 20.31 -24.29
CA THR A 190 -16.02 20.75 -24.23
C THR A 190 -15.24 20.15 -25.38
N LYS A 191 -14.87 20.99 -26.37
CA LYS A 191 -14.10 20.61 -27.57
C LYS A 191 -12.71 21.23 -27.59
N ARG A 192 -12.44 22.28 -26.80
CA ARG A 192 -11.17 22.97 -26.79
C ARG A 192 -10.04 22.00 -26.41
N TYR A 193 -9.01 21.90 -27.26
CA TYR A 193 -7.91 20.93 -27.14
C TYR A 193 -7.32 20.89 -25.74
N GLU A 194 -6.88 22.05 -25.23
CA GLU A 194 -6.24 22.16 -23.90
C GLU A 194 -7.14 21.64 -22.75
N LYS A 195 -8.44 21.96 -22.83
CA LYS A 195 -9.41 21.54 -21.82
C LYS A 195 -9.69 20.03 -21.85
N VAL A 196 -9.65 19.43 -23.04
CA VAL A 196 -9.81 17.99 -23.20
C VAL A 196 -8.57 17.28 -22.66
N VAL A 197 -7.35 17.75 -23.01
CA VAL A 197 -6.08 17.20 -22.49
C VAL A 197 -6.04 17.30 -20.96
N GLU A 198 -6.46 18.43 -20.38
CA GLU A 198 -6.55 18.60 -18.92
C GLU A 198 -7.50 17.56 -18.28
N ARG A 199 -8.65 17.30 -18.90
CA ARG A 199 -9.61 16.29 -18.41
C ARG A 199 -9.06 14.88 -18.48
N VAL A 200 -8.37 14.54 -19.58
CA VAL A 200 -7.67 13.26 -19.72
C VAL A 200 -6.57 13.11 -18.67
N GLY A 201 -5.78 14.16 -18.45
CA GLY A 201 -4.76 14.17 -17.39
C GLY A 201 -5.34 13.90 -16.00
N ARG A 202 -6.47 14.50 -15.65
CA ARG A 202 -7.19 14.24 -14.39
C ARG A 202 -7.69 12.78 -14.29
N ALA A 203 -8.17 12.20 -15.39
CA ALA A 203 -8.56 10.80 -15.43
C ALA A 203 -7.37 9.88 -15.21
N MET A 204 -6.23 10.17 -15.84
CA MET A 204 -4.97 9.43 -15.63
C MET A 204 -4.47 9.55 -14.19
N GLU A 205 -4.53 10.73 -13.60
CA GLU A 205 -4.15 10.98 -12.21
C GLU A 205 -5.05 10.25 -11.21
N ARG A 206 -6.35 10.11 -11.54
CA ARG A 206 -7.31 9.36 -10.70
C ARG A 206 -7.09 7.85 -10.72
N TYR A 207 -6.62 7.31 -11.84
CA TYR A 207 -6.40 5.87 -12.05
C TYR A 207 -4.96 5.56 -12.52
N PRO A 208 -3.92 5.97 -11.79
CA PRO A 208 -2.53 5.92 -12.28
C PRO A 208 -2.03 4.49 -12.52
N SER A 209 -2.48 3.53 -11.72
CA SER A 209 -2.12 2.10 -11.86
C SER A 209 -2.64 1.49 -13.16
N ILE A 210 -3.74 2.01 -13.70
CA ILE A 210 -4.37 1.55 -14.93
C ILE A 210 -3.90 2.39 -16.12
N ALA A 211 -3.93 3.71 -16.01
CA ALA A 211 -3.61 4.64 -17.09
C ALA A 211 -2.21 4.41 -17.70
N ARG A 212 -1.23 3.98 -16.89
CA ARG A 212 0.13 3.65 -17.38
C ARG A 212 0.16 2.53 -18.43
N HIS A 213 -0.87 1.69 -18.47
CA HIS A 213 -1.00 0.58 -19.44
C HIS A 213 -1.67 1.00 -20.74
N TYR A 214 -2.14 2.25 -20.84
CA TYR A 214 -2.75 2.77 -22.05
C TYR A 214 -1.81 3.70 -22.80
N GLN A 215 -1.89 3.62 -24.11
CA GLN A 215 -1.38 4.63 -25.02
C GLN A 215 -2.54 5.54 -25.41
N ILE A 216 -2.41 6.85 -25.13
CA ILE A 216 -3.45 7.83 -25.42
C ILE A 216 -3.01 8.66 -26.60
N SER A 217 -3.89 8.80 -27.59
CA SER A 217 -3.66 9.64 -28.76
C SER A 217 -4.79 10.65 -28.94
N TYR A 218 -4.45 11.81 -29.49
CA TYR A 218 -5.34 12.95 -29.60
C TYR A 218 -5.53 13.32 -31.06
N LEU A 219 -6.75 13.21 -31.56
CA LEU A 219 -7.13 13.62 -32.91
C LEU A 219 -7.73 15.02 -32.87
N ARG A 220 -7.06 15.99 -33.52
CA ARG A 220 -7.58 17.35 -33.66
C ARG A 220 -8.60 17.42 -34.79
N ASN A 221 -9.49 18.42 -34.73
CA ASN A 221 -10.35 18.74 -35.83
C ASN A 221 -9.53 19.40 -36.95
N GLU A 222 -9.64 18.90 -38.17
CA GLU A 222 -8.87 19.40 -39.34
C GLU A 222 -9.26 20.82 -39.68
N ASP A 223 -10.56 21.18 -39.63
CA ASP A 223 -11.11 22.49 -39.94
C ASP A 223 -10.87 23.52 -38.81
N LYS A 224 -10.71 23.03 -37.58
CA LYS A 224 -10.57 23.82 -36.35
C LYS A 224 -9.48 23.25 -35.45
N PRO A 225 -8.17 23.53 -35.73
CA PRO A 225 -7.06 22.90 -34.99
C PRO A 225 -7.02 23.17 -33.49
N ALA A 226 -7.74 24.20 -33.00
CA ALA A 226 -7.94 24.47 -31.57
C ALA A 226 -8.96 23.55 -30.89
N GLU A 227 -9.73 22.78 -31.69
CA GLU A 227 -10.73 21.86 -31.19
C GLU A 227 -10.24 20.40 -31.31
N MET A 228 -10.61 19.59 -30.35
CA MET A 228 -10.44 18.13 -30.35
C MET A 228 -11.56 17.49 -31.17
N ARG A 229 -11.22 16.51 -31.99
CA ARG A 229 -12.18 15.64 -32.68
C ARG A 229 -12.48 14.40 -31.85
N GLN A 230 -11.42 13.76 -31.32
CA GLN A 230 -11.53 12.50 -30.59
C GLN A 230 -10.30 12.23 -29.75
N VAL A 231 -10.46 11.51 -28.66
CA VAL A 231 -9.38 10.91 -27.88
C VAL A 231 -9.46 9.41 -28.07
N ASN A 232 -8.35 8.77 -28.43
CA ASN A 232 -8.25 7.32 -28.50
C ASN A 232 -7.35 6.82 -27.34
N TRP A 233 -7.63 5.61 -26.89
CA TRP A 233 -6.85 4.92 -25.87
C TRP A 233 -6.75 3.45 -26.19
N ASP A 234 -5.53 2.98 -26.36
CA ASP A 234 -5.22 1.60 -26.71
C ASP A 234 -4.38 0.96 -25.59
N ILE A 235 -4.64 -0.31 -25.28
CA ILE A 235 -3.85 -1.04 -24.28
C ILE A 235 -2.49 -1.37 -24.90
N LYS A 236 -1.39 -0.93 -24.27
CA LYS A 236 -0.02 -1.14 -24.74
C LYS A 236 0.37 -2.62 -24.76
N GLU A 237 0.03 -3.34 -23.68
CA GLU A 237 0.27 -4.78 -23.52
C GLU A 237 -0.72 -5.35 -22.52
N ILE A 238 -1.47 -6.36 -22.93
CA ILE A 238 -2.47 -7.04 -22.08
C ILE A 238 -1.80 -7.84 -20.97
N THR A 239 -0.61 -8.37 -21.23
CA THR A 239 0.13 -9.27 -20.33
C THR A 239 0.66 -8.60 -19.06
N ALA A 240 0.96 -7.30 -19.08
CA ALA A 240 1.58 -6.62 -17.94
C ALA A 240 0.60 -6.32 -16.78
N MET A 241 -0.71 -6.28 -17.01
CA MET A 241 -1.70 -6.00 -15.97
C MET A 241 -1.95 -7.17 -15.02
N ASP A 242 -1.84 -8.40 -15.52
CA ASP A 242 -2.23 -9.61 -14.79
C ASP A 242 -1.05 -10.42 -14.23
N MET A 243 0.15 -10.23 -14.75
CA MET A 243 1.30 -11.10 -14.47
C MET A 243 1.85 -11.07 -13.04
N ASN A 244 1.37 -10.17 -12.18
CA ASN A 244 1.94 -10.01 -10.85
C ASN A 244 0.90 -9.82 -9.73
N THR A 245 -0.33 -10.27 -9.94
CA THR A 245 -1.36 -10.23 -8.90
C THR A 245 -1.11 -11.30 -7.85
N GLY A 246 -1.39 -10.99 -6.60
CA GLY A 246 -1.30 -11.92 -5.48
C GLY A 246 0.10 -12.16 -4.95
N VAL A 247 1.14 -11.51 -5.49
CA VAL A 247 2.52 -11.65 -5.01
C VAL A 247 2.89 -10.44 -4.16
N TYR A 248 3.45 -10.68 -2.97
CA TYR A 248 4.02 -9.67 -2.10
C TYR A 248 5.24 -10.23 -1.36
N PHE A 249 6.01 -9.35 -0.72
CA PHE A 249 7.24 -9.75 -0.05
C PHE A 249 7.17 -9.33 1.41
N LEU A 250 7.49 -10.26 2.31
CA LEU A 250 7.86 -9.92 3.68
C LEU A 250 9.35 -9.62 3.73
N ARG A 251 9.74 -8.68 4.59
CA ARG A 251 11.11 -8.25 4.83
C ARG A 251 11.40 -8.29 6.32
N THR A 252 12.52 -8.87 6.70
CA THR A 252 12.98 -8.93 8.09
C THR A 252 14.52 -8.92 8.16
N ASN A 253 15.07 -8.46 9.29
CA ASN A 253 16.49 -8.58 9.58
C ASN A 253 16.83 -9.89 10.32
N VAL A 254 15.90 -10.83 10.46
CA VAL A 254 16.09 -12.13 11.13
C VAL A 254 15.98 -13.25 10.12
N ARG A 255 17.09 -13.99 9.93
CA ARG A 255 17.13 -15.13 8.99
C ARG A 255 16.79 -16.48 9.63
N THR A 256 16.76 -16.55 10.96
CA THR A 256 16.67 -17.81 11.70
C THR A 256 15.25 -18.35 11.85
N PHE A 257 14.23 -17.59 11.49
CA PHE A 257 12.82 -18.01 11.68
C PHE A 257 12.34 -19.05 10.65
N GLY A 258 12.95 -19.09 9.47
CA GLY A 258 12.42 -19.87 8.35
C GLY A 258 11.14 -19.28 7.76
N GLU A 259 10.68 -19.86 6.66
CA GLU A 259 9.60 -19.30 5.82
C GLU A 259 8.25 -19.31 6.54
N GLN A 260 7.87 -20.46 7.10
CA GLN A 260 6.57 -20.64 7.75
C GLN A 260 6.43 -19.75 8.99
N THR A 261 7.44 -19.75 9.89
CA THR A 261 7.40 -18.94 11.12
C THR A 261 7.37 -17.44 10.81
N THR A 262 8.13 -17.00 9.79
CA THR A 262 8.10 -15.60 9.34
C THR A 262 6.71 -15.19 8.87
N TRP A 263 6.06 -16.06 8.08
CA TRP A 263 4.70 -15.81 7.61
C TRP A 263 3.68 -15.82 8.74
N GLU A 264 3.77 -16.79 9.68
CA GLU A 264 2.89 -16.88 10.84
C GLU A 264 2.98 -15.62 11.71
N TYR A 265 4.20 -15.16 12.04
CA TYR A 265 4.39 -13.95 12.84
C TYR A 265 3.79 -12.70 12.19
N TYR A 266 3.83 -12.60 10.86
CA TYR A 266 3.18 -11.50 10.16
C TYR A 266 1.65 -11.66 10.15
N ASN A 267 1.15 -12.88 10.03
CA ASN A 267 -0.29 -13.14 9.89
C ASN A 267 -1.02 -13.11 11.26
N ASP A 268 -0.29 -13.14 12.37
CA ASP A 268 -0.81 -12.94 13.73
C ASP A 268 -1.19 -11.45 13.99
N THR A 269 -0.86 -10.54 13.06
CA THR A 269 -1.24 -9.11 13.08
C THR A 269 -2.58 -8.90 12.39
#